data_d81e11309941cdba60bce32fa9c2b23d
#
_entry.id   d81e11309941cdba60bce32fa9c2b23d
#
_cell.length_a   1.000
_cell.length_b   1.000
_cell.length_c   1.000
_cell.angle_alpha   90.00
_cell.angle_beta   90.00
_cell.angle_gamma   90.00
#
_symmetry.space_group_name_H-M   'P 1'
#
loop_
_entity.id
_entity.type
_entity.pdbx_description
1 polymer ?
#
loop_
_entity_poly.entity_id
_entity_poly.type
_entity_poly.pdbx_seq_one_letter_code
_entity_poly.pdbx_strand_id
1 'polypeptide(L)'
;MGHRKRFGTIVQIGDILVSEDVILEYFACDYPVCRGKCCIVGDSGAPLLEEELEPIEACYDVFSPLMREEGRKAVEEKGFFEIDRDGDLVTPLVPGSEECAFCLFENGNCLCSIERRFFEGKTTFRKPISCQLYPVRAVRLRNGTIGLNLHRWDICQCAFDKGRREGIRAYEFLREPLTAAYGADFYEALCVAAKQVIAEE
;
A
#
# COMPACT_ATOMS: atom_id res chain seq x y z
N MET A 1 3.79 -17.39 31.67
CA MET A 1 2.66 -17.08 30.78
C MET A 1 2.31 -15.62 30.98
N GLY A 2 2.89 -14.72 30.19
CA GLY A 2 2.61 -13.28 30.25
C GLY A 2 1.22 -12.99 29.68
N HIS A 3 0.39 -12.27 30.43
CA HIS A 3 -0.87 -11.74 29.92
C HIS A 3 -0.54 -10.77 28.78
N ARG A 4 -0.78 -11.16 27.51
CA ARG A 4 -0.82 -10.22 26.40
C ARG A 4 -1.83 -9.13 26.77
N LYS A 5 -1.38 -7.88 26.84
CA LYS A 5 -2.25 -6.73 27.03
C LYS A 5 -3.38 -6.81 25.99
N ARG A 6 -4.62 -6.61 26.43
CA ARG A 6 -5.84 -6.75 25.63
C ARG A 6 -5.93 -5.71 24.51
N PHE A 7 -5.05 -4.70 24.53
CA PHE A 7 -4.88 -3.64 23.55
C PHE A 7 -3.38 -3.50 23.29
N GLY A 8 -2.99 -3.55 22.01
CA GLY A 8 -1.61 -3.35 21.58
C GLY A 8 -1.10 -1.95 21.91
N THR A 9 0.22 -1.77 21.89
CA THR A 9 0.87 -0.47 22.08
C THR A 9 0.66 0.37 20.83
N ILE A 10 0.33 1.66 21.01
CA ILE A 10 0.30 2.65 19.94
C ILE A 10 1.43 3.63 20.18
N VAL A 11 2.26 3.83 19.17
CA VAL A 11 3.33 4.82 19.19
C VAL A 11 2.84 6.08 18.50
N GLN A 12 2.93 7.23 19.18
CA GLN A 12 2.60 8.53 18.59
C GLN A 12 3.86 9.26 18.17
N ILE A 13 3.91 9.69 16.90
CA ILE A 13 4.99 10.50 16.32
C ILE A 13 4.33 11.70 15.65
N GLY A 14 4.38 12.88 16.28
CA GLY A 14 3.62 14.04 15.82
C GLY A 14 2.12 13.72 15.78
N ASP A 15 1.51 13.93 14.59
CA ASP A 15 0.10 13.65 14.32
C ASP A 15 -0.15 12.25 13.75
N ILE A 16 0.83 11.35 13.85
CA ILE A 16 0.74 10.00 13.33
C ILE A 16 0.75 8.99 14.49
N LEU A 17 -0.24 8.10 14.49
CA LEU A 17 -0.37 6.98 15.43
C LEU A 17 0.02 5.69 14.71
N VAL A 18 1.04 5.01 15.19
CA VAL A 18 1.55 3.76 14.60
C VAL A 18 1.20 2.60 15.53
N SER A 19 0.46 1.61 15.02
CA SER A 19 0.21 0.38 15.77
C SER A 19 1.50 -0.43 15.94
N GLU A 20 1.66 -1.11 17.09
CA GLU A 20 2.83 -1.95 17.35
C GLU A 20 3.03 -3.03 16.28
N ASP A 21 1.98 -3.50 15.63
CA ASP A 21 2.05 -4.49 14.56
C ASP A 21 2.90 -4.02 13.37
N VAL A 22 2.90 -2.71 13.07
CA VAL A 22 3.76 -2.13 12.02
C VAL A 22 5.24 -2.29 12.38
N ILE A 23 5.55 -2.25 13.68
CA ILE A 23 6.91 -2.33 14.22
C ILE A 23 7.32 -3.79 14.44
N LEU A 24 6.46 -4.59 15.06
CA LEU A 24 6.81 -5.92 15.55
C LEU A 24 6.70 -7.01 14.49
N GLU A 25 5.76 -6.88 13.54
CA GLU A 25 5.56 -7.92 12.55
C GLU A 25 6.65 -7.95 11.48
N TYR A 26 7.01 -9.15 11.10
CA TYR A 26 7.93 -9.39 9.99
C TYR A 26 7.18 -9.38 8.66
N PHE A 27 7.72 -8.66 7.69
CA PHE A 27 7.13 -8.58 6.35
C PHE A 27 8.21 -8.25 5.31
N ALA A 28 8.24 -9.02 4.23
CA ALA A 28 8.97 -8.70 3.00
C ALA A 28 8.16 -9.21 1.81
N CYS A 29 7.69 -8.33 0.93
CA CYS A 29 6.86 -8.72 -0.19
C CYS A 29 7.47 -9.89 -0.98
N ASP A 30 6.71 -10.97 -1.15
CA ASP A 30 7.13 -12.16 -1.89
C ASP A 30 6.36 -12.24 -3.22
N TYR A 31 6.61 -11.22 -4.05
CA TYR A 31 5.93 -11.06 -5.32
C TYR A 31 6.02 -12.30 -6.24
N PRO A 32 7.16 -13.00 -6.38
CA PRO A 32 7.23 -14.23 -7.16
C PRO A 32 6.22 -15.30 -6.72
N VAL A 33 5.85 -15.33 -5.44
CA VAL A 33 4.90 -16.30 -4.88
C VAL A 33 3.47 -15.78 -4.98
N CYS A 34 3.19 -14.55 -4.51
CA CYS A 34 1.83 -13.99 -4.49
C CYS A 34 1.36 -13.49 -5.88
N ARG A 35 2.30 -13.20 -6.80
CA ARG A 35 2.02 -12.77 -8.18
C ARG A 35 1.13 -11.53 -8.29
N GLY A 36 1.22 -10.63 -7.32
CA GLY A 36 0.48 -9.36 -7.34
C GLY A 36 -1.00 -9.48 -6.94
N LYS A 37 -1.37 -10.44 -6.10
CA LYS A 37 -2.77 -10.66 -5.67
C LYS A 37 -3.43 -9.41 -5.08
N CYS A 38 -2.68 -8.51 -4.44
CA CYS A 38 -3.24 -7.27 -3.88
C CYS A 38 -3.82 -6.31 -4.95
N CYS A 39 -3.55 -6.55 -6.23
CA CYS A 39 -4.11 -5.79 -7.34
C CYS A 39 -5.28 -6.50 -8.06
N ILE A 40 -5.58 -7.77 -7.72
CA ILE A 40 -6.60 -8.58 -8.39
C ILE A 40 -7.67 -9.15 -7.45
N VAL A 41 -7.54 -8.90 -6.16
CA VAL A 41 -8.47 -9.36 -5.14
C VAL A 41 -8.83 -8.17 -4.23
N GLY A 42 -10.11 -7.96 -4.00
CA GLY A 42 -10.64 -6.92 -3.10
C GLY A 42 -12.03 -6.48 -3.51
N ASP A 43 -12.80 -5.99 -2.59
CA ASP A 43 -14.16 -5.47 -2.78
C ASP A 43 -14.20 -3.97 -3.10
N SER A 44 -13.03 -3.33 -3.10
CA SER A 44 -12.83 -1.93 -3.46
C SER A 44 -11.44 -1.72 -4.06
N GLY A 45 -11.26 -0.63 -4.82
CA GLY A 45 -9.96 -0.17 -5.31
C GLY A 45 -9.02 0.27 -4.19
N ALA A 46 -7.76 0.51 -4.51
CA ALA A 46 -6.80 1.06 -3.56
C ALA A 46 -7.12 2.53 -3.25
N PRO A 47 -7.07 2.96 -1.97
CA PRO A 47 -7.31 4.35 -1.60
C PRO A 47 -6.39 5.32 -2.35
N LEU A 48 -6.94 6.44 -2.76
CA LEU A 48 -6.26 7.54 -3.46
C LEU A 48 -6.30 8.80 -2.61
N LEU A 49 -5.25 9.61 -2.71
CA LEU A 49 -5.27 10.98 -2.26
C LEU A 49 -5.72 11.88 -3.41
N GLU A 50 -6.40 13.01 -3.09
CA GLU A 50 -6.85 13.97 -4.13
C GLU A 50 -5.68 14.48 -4.99
N GLU A 51 -4.53 14.71 -4.36
CA GLU A 51 -3.29 15.14 -5.03
C GLU A 51 -2.67 14.10 -5.97
N GLU A 52 -3.13 12.85 -5.94
CA GLU A 52 -2.66 11.79 -6.84
C GLU A 52 -3.46 11.72 -8.15
N LEU A 53 -4.64 12.35 -8.21
CA LEU A 53 -5.51 12.28 -9.40
C LEU A 53 -4.87 12.95 -10.61
N GLU A 54 -4.38 14.19 -10.45
CA GLU A 54 -3.71 14.91 -11.54
C GLU A 54 -2.46 14.17 -12.08
N PRO A 55 -1.52 13.67 -11.24
CA PRO A 55 -0.41 12.85 -11.70
C PRO A 55 -0.81 11.58 -12.44
N ILE A 56 -1.89 10.90 -12.01
CA ILE A 56 -2.39 9.69 -12.68
C ILE A 56 -2.91 10.05 -14.07
N GLU A 57 -3.77 11.08 -14.16
CA GLU A 57 -4.34 11.55 -15.42
C GLU A 57 -3.24 12.03 -16.38
N ALA A 58 -2.31 12.85 -15.91
CA ALA A 58 -1.22 13.40 -16.72
C ALA A 58 -0.29 12.35 -17.32
N CYS A 59 -0.14 11.18 -16.68
CA CYS A 59 0.70 10.10 -17.22
C CYS A 59 -0.10 8.97 -17.91
N TYR A 60 -1.42 9.12 -18.08
CA TYR A 60 -2.30 8.08 -18.64
C TYR A 60 -1.85 7.59 -20.00
N ASP A 61 -1.56 8.48 -20.95
CA ASP A 61 -1.12 8.10 -22.29
C ASP A 61 0.19 7.30 -22.29
N VAL A 62 1.00 7.45 -21.22
CA VAL A 62 2.26 6.74 -21.09
C VAL A 62 2.05 5.31 -20.60
N PHE A 63 1.15 5.08 -19.63
CA PHE A 63 0.97 3.75 -19.03
C PHE A 63 -0.21 2.97 -19.63
N SER A 64 -1.23 3.63 -20.18
CA SER A 64 -2.42 2.96 -20.71
C SER A 64 -2.14 1.92 -21.82
N PRO A 65 -1.09 2.05 -22.67
CA PRO A 65 -0.74 1.01 -23.63
C PRO A 65 -0.33 -0.33 -22.99
N LEU A 66 0.05 -0.33 -21.71
CA LEU A 66 0.37 -1.55 -20.97
C LEU A 66 -0.85 -2.19 -20.29
N MET A 67 -1.90 -1.40 -20.07
CA MET A 67 -3.12 -1.87 -19.42
C MET A 67 -3.84 -2.88 -20.29
N ARG A 68 -4.61 -3.75 -19.66
CA ARG A 68 -5.59 -4.58 -20.35
C ARG A 68 -6.68 -3.72 -20.99
N GLU A 69 -7.31 -4.25 -22.03
CA GLU A 69 -8.41 -3.56 -22.72
C GLU A 69 -9.57 -3.26 -21.75
N GLU A 70 -9.91 -4.23 -20.88
CA GLU A 70 -10.97 -4.09 -19.88
C GLU A 70 -10.66 -2.98 -18.88
N GLY A 71 -9.38 -2.83 -18.47
CA GLY A 71 -8.93 -1.76 -17.59
C GLY A 71 -9.02 -0.39 -18.27
N ARG A 72 -8.63 -0.27 -19.55
CA ARG A 72 -8.79 0.98 -20.30
C ARG A 72 -10.26 1.37 -20.45
N LYS A 73 -11.14 0.42 -20.78
CA LYS A 73 -12.59 0.66 -20.84
C LYS A 73 -13.15 1.11 -19.51
N ALA A 74 -12.69 0.53 -18.39
CA ALA A 74 -13.10 0.96 -17.06
C ALA A 74 -12.74 2.42 -16.80
N VAL A 75 -11.54 2.87 -17.18
CA VAL A 75 -11.11 4.27 -17.06
C VAL A 75 -11.89 5.18 -18.00
N GLU A 76 -12.17 4.76 -19.23
CA GLU A 76 -12.99 5.53 -20.18
C GLU A 76 -14.42 5.74 -19.67
N GLU A 77 -15.01 4.75 -19.01
CA GLU A 77 -16.38 4.80 -18.50
C GLU A 77 -16.52 5.52 -17.14
N LYS A 78 -15.54 5.33 -16.23
CA LYS A 78 -15.63 5.74 -14.82
C LYS A 78 -14.67 6.87 -14.47
N GLY A 79 -13.67 7.16 -15.29
CA GLY A 79 -12.55 8.05 -14.98
C GLY A 79 -11.42 7.35 -14.22
N PHE A 80 -10.58 8.16 -13.59
CA PHE A 80 -9.35 7.68 -12.92
C PHE A 80 -9.57 7.25 -11.46
N PHE A 81 -10.79 7.42 -10.94
CA PHE A 81 -11.15 7.04 -9.58
C PHE A 81 -12.62 6.63 -9.48
N GLU A 82 -12.94 5.94 -8.42
CA GLU A 82 -14.31 5.67 -7.95
C GLU A 82 -14.46 6.18 -6.51
N ILE A 83 -15.68 6.31 -6.05
CA ILE A 83 -16.00 6.56 -4.63
C ILE A 83 -16.50 5.23 -4.06
N ASP A 84 -15.84 4.75 -3.01
CA ASP A 84 -16.26 3.52 -2.35
C ASP A 84 -17.44 3.71 -1.41
N ARG A 85 -17.83 2.65 -0.70
CA ARG A 85 -18.99 2.67 0.22
C ARG A 85 -18.80 3.57 1.43
N ASP A 86 -17.55 3.82 1.81
CA ASP A 86 -17.18 4.67 2.95
C ASP A 86 -17.01 6.13 2.53
N GLY A 87 -17.08 6.42 1.23
CA GLY A 87 -16.95 7.76 0.65
C GLY A 87 -15.51 8.12 0.31
N ASP A 88 -14.60 7.16 0.31
CA ASP A 88 -13.20 7.37 0.01
C ASP A 88 -12.92 7.28 -1.50
N LEU A 89 -11.97 8.09 -1.99
CA LEU A 89 -11.43 7.98 -3.34
C LEU A 89 -10.62 6.70 -3.47
N VAL A 90 -10.90 5.90 -4.50
CA VAL A 90 -10.21 4.64 -4.76
C VAL A 90 -9.89 4.47 -6.24
N THR A 91 -8.90 3.63 -6.56
CA THR A 91 -8.62 3.27 -7.96
C THR A 91 -9.82 2.54 -8.57
N PRO A 92 -10.14 2.77 -9.88
CA PRO A 92 -11.25 2.09 -10.51
C PRO A 92 -10.98 0.59 -10.63
N LEU A 93 -12.05 -0.20 -10.49
CA LEU A 93 -12.01 -1.64 -10.74
C LEU A 93 -12.58 -1.95 -12.14
N VAL A 94 -12.07 -3.02 -12.73
CA VAL A 94 -12.64 -3.59 -13.96
C VAL A 94 -14.08 -4.04 -13.67
N PRO A 95 -15.09 -3.62 -14.46
CA PRO A 95 -16.49 -3.97 -14.25
C PRO A 95 -16.71 -5.48 -14.14
N GLY A 96 -17.38 -5.91 -13.07
CA GLY A 96 -17.66 -7.32 -12.77
C GLY A 96 -16.45 -8.12 -12.30
N SER A 97 -15.36 -7.46 -11.90
CA SER A 97 -14.14 -8.05 -11.38
C SER A 97 -13.70 -7.29 -10.12
N GLU A 98 -12.83 -7.91 -9.32
CA GLU A 98 -12.12 -7.28 -8.20
C GLU A 98 -10.76 -6.68 -8.62
N GLU A 99 -10.46 -6.75 -9.92
CA GLU A 99 -9.17 -6.35 -10.49
C GLU A 99 -9.07 -4.84 -10.65
N CYS A 100 -7.97 -4.25 -10.19
CA CYS A 100 -7.66 -2.84 -10.43
C CYS A 100 -7.53 -2.56 -11.94
N ALA A 101 -8.17 -1.49 -12.43
CA ALA A 101 -8.11 -1.10 -13.83
C ALA A 101 -6.69 -0.83 -14.35
N PHE A 102 -5.77 -0.39 -13.47
CA PHE A 102 -4.37 -0.09 -13.84
C PHE A 102 -3.46 -1.32 -13.90
N CYS A 103 -4.02 -2.53 -13.84
CA CYS A 103 -3.25 -3.76 -13.96
C CYS A 103 -2.74 -4.04 -15.37
N LEU A 104 -1.58 -4.68 -15.41
CA LEU A 104 -1.07 -5.41 -16.57
C LEU A 104 -0.71 -6.84 -16.15
N PHE A 105 -0.71 -7.78 -17.08
CA PHE A 105 -0.30 -9.15 -16.81
C PHE A 105 0.88 -9.55 -17.69
N GLU A 106 1.94 -10.03 -17.03
CA GLU A 106 3.12 -10.60 -17.68
C GLU A 106 3.45 -11.95 -17.06
N ASN A 107 3.51 -12.99 -17.90
CA ASN A 107 3.87 -14.35 -17.46
C ASN A 107 3.05 -14.87 -16.25
N GLY A 108 1.74 -14.53 -16.22
CA GLY A 108 0.83 -14.94 -15.16
C GLY A 108 0.96 -14.13 -13.85
N ASN A 109 1.71 -13.02 -13.89
CA ASN A 109 1.86 -12.10 -12.76
C ASN A 109 1.08 -10.81 -13.05
N CYS A 110 0.38 -10.29 -12.04
CA CYS A 110 -0.25 -8.97 -12.09
C CYS A 110 0.75 -7.91 -11.64
N LEU A 111 0.93 -6.87 -12.44
CA LEU A 111 1.79 -5.72 -12.20
C LEU A 111 0.96 -4.44 -12.28
N CYS A 112 1.47 -3.36 -11.71
CA CYS A 112 0.92 -2.02 -11.91
C CYS A 112 1.54 -1.41 -13.17
N SER A 113 0.71 -1.01 -14.14
CA SER A 113 1.17 -0.37 -15.38
C SER A 113 1.84 0.98 -15.12
N ILE A 114 1.35 1.73 -14.12
CA ILE A 114 1.93 3.01 -13.68
C ILE A 114 3.33 2.78 -13.13
N GLU A 115 3.47 1.84 -12.16
CA GLU A 115 4.77 1.55 -11.54
C GLU A 115 5.78 0.98 -12.55
N ARG A 116 5.30 0.19 -13.53
CA ARG A 116 6.17 -0.29 -14.62
C ARG A 116 6.78 0.86 -15.39
N ARG A 117 5.98 1.86 -15.77
CA ARG A 117 6.48 3.04 -16.49
C ARG A 117 7.40 3.91 -15.65
N PHE A 118 7.16 3.99 -14.35
CA PHE A 118 8.06 4.66 -13.42
C PHE A 118 9.45 4.00 -13.41
N PHE A 119 9.54 2.69 -13.28
CA PHE A 119 10.83 1.98 -13.30
C PHE A 119 11.52 2.01 -14.67
N GLU A 120 10.77 2.23 -15.76
CA GLU A 120 11.32 2.50 -17.09
C GLU A 120 11.80 3.95 -17.26
N GLY A 121 11.63 4.81 -16.25
CA GLY A 121 11.99 6.22 -16.29
C GLY A 121 11.08 7.07 -17.20
N LYS A 122 9.87 6.59 -17.51
CA LYS A 122 8.92 7.25 -18.43
C LYS A 122 7.91 8.14 -17.72
N THR A 123 7.76 8.00 -16.40
CA THR A 123 6.92 8.85 -15.54
C THR A 123 7.64 9.17 -14.26
N THR A 124 7.26 10.27 -13.60
CA THR A 124 7.74 10.65 -12.27
C THR A 124 6.81 10.14 -11.17
N PHE A 125 5.56 9.82 -11.48
CA PHE A 125 4.61 9.24 -10.56
C PHE A 125 4.77 7.71 -10.53
N ARG A 126 5.11 7.18 -9.35
CA ARG A 126 5.39 5.73 -9.20
C ARG A 126 4.11 4.89 -9.22
N LYS A 127 3.20 5.14 -8.31
CA LYS A 127 1.85 4.55 -8.11
C LYS A 127 1.23 5.18 -6.86
N PRO A 128 -0.07 4.99 -6.60
CA PRO A 128 -0.70 5.48 -5.37
C PRO A 128 0.07 5.13 -4.12
N ILE A 129 0.18 6.08 -3.20
CA ILE A 129 0.96 5.89 -1.96
C ILE A 129 0.40 4.75 -1.09
N SER A 130 -0.92 4.56 -1.10
CA SER A 130 -1.57 3.44 -0.43
C SER A 130 -1.08 2.08 -0.93
N CYS A 131 -0.85 1.96 -2.26
CA CYS A 131 -0.28 0.75 -2.87
C CYS A 131 1.21 0.57 -2.52
N GLN A 132 1.95 1.67 -2.33
CA GLN A 132 3.36 1.61 -1.94
C GLN A 132 3.51 1.20 -0.47
N LEU A 133 2.63 1.70 0.39
CA LEU A 133 2.62 1.43 1.83
C LEU A 133 2.08 0.05 2.19
N TYR A 134 1.33 -0.62 1.26
CA TYR A 134 0.73 -1.91 1.59
C TYR A 134 1.79 -2.95 2.04
N PRO A 135 1.59 -3.64 3.16
CA PRO A 135 0.34 -3.90 3.90
C PRO A 135 0.02 -2.89 5.02
N VAL A 136 0.75 -1.78 5.16
CA VAL A 136 0.35 -0.72 6.09
C VAL A 136 -0.77 0.09 5.45
N ARG A 137 -1.90 0.22 6.18
CA ARG A 137 -3.03 1.06 5.79
C ARG A 137 -3.05 2.32 6.65
N ALA A 138 -3.17 3.45 5.98
CA ALA A 138 -3.33 4.75 6.62
C ALA A 138 -4.82 5.11 6.69
N VAL A 139 -5.28 5.53 7.86
CA VAL A 139 -6.65 6.00 8.08
C VAL A 139 -6.58 7.39 8.71
N ARG A 140 -7.22 8.38 8.07
CA ARG A 140 -7.35 9.73 8.65
C ARG A 140 -8.50 9.74 9.64
N LEU A 141 -8.19 10.05 10.89
CA LEU A 141 -9.17 10.18 11.96
C LEU A 141 -9.86 11.56 11.91
N ARG A 142 -11.03 11.69 12.54
CA ARG A 142 -11.82 12.93 12.55
C ARG A 142 -11.11 14.16 13.11
N ASN A 143 -10.15 13.96 13.99
CA ASN A 143 -9.31 15.01 14.56
C ASN A 143 -8.09 15.40 13.71
N GLY A 144 -7.97 14.85 12.49
CA GLY A 144 -6.87 15.07 11.57
C GLY A 144 -5.67 14.14 11.75
N THR A 145 -5.62 13.38 12.85
CA THR A 145 -4.56 12.40 13.12
C THR A 145 -4.59 11.27 12.11
N ILE A 146 -3.43 10.74 11.71
CA ILE A 146 -3.30 9.58 10.82
C ILE A 146 -2.99 8.34 11.64
N GLY A 147 -3.81 7.30 11.52
CA GLY A 147 -3.54 5.98 12.09
C GLY A 147 -2.89 5.06 11.05
N LEU A 148 -1.73 4.49 11.39
CA LEU A 148 -1.05 3.47 10.59
C LEU A 148 -1.24 2.11 11.22
N ASN A 149 -1.89 1.20 10.50
CA ASN A 149 -2.16 -0.16 10.94
C ASN A 149 -1.68 -1.19 9.92
N LEU A 150 -1.22 -2.34 10.42
CA LEU A 150 -0.84 -3.45 9.56
C LEU A 150 -2.08 -4.26 9.16
N HIS A 151 -2.32 -4.39 7.88
CA HIS A 151 -3.38 -5.23 7.35
C HIS A 151 -2.89 -6.67 7.19
N ARG A 152 -3.44 -7.58 8.00
CA ARG A 152 -3.14 -9.01 7.93
C ARG A 152 -4.13 -9.69 7.00
N TRP A 153 -3.74 -9.82 5.74
CA TRP A 153 -4.56 -10.46 4.73
C TRP A 153 -3.91 -11.77 4.27
N ASP A 154 -4.69 -12.84 4.18
CA ASP A 154 -4.19 -14.19 3.85
C ASP A 154 -3.45 -14.25 2.51
N ILE A 155 -3.82 -13.39 1.55
CA ILE A 155 -3.11 -13.31 0.26
C ILE A 155 -1.64 -12.91 0.41
N CYS A 156 -1.26 -12.29 1.53
CA CYS A 156 0.10 -11.86 1.86
C CYS A 156 0.83 -12.81 2.84
N GLN A 157 0.26 -13.98 3.16
CA GLN A 157 0.88 -14.92 4.11
C GLN A 157 2.33 -15.25 3.73
N CYS A 158 2.60 -15.46 2.43
CA CYS A 158 3.97 -15.71 1.93
C CYS A 158 4.95 -14.57 2.25
N ALA A 159 4.48 -13.32 2.25
CA ALA A 159 5.30 -12.15 2.57
C ALA A 159 5.64 -12.07 4.07
N PHE A 160 4.70 -12.42 4.95
CA PHE A 160 4.96 -12.55 6.39
C PHE A 160 5.95 -13.69 6.67
N ASP A 161 5.81 -14.83 5.99
CA ASP A 161 6.72 -15.97 6.12
C ASP A 161 8.14 -15.62 5.61
N LYS A 162 8.24 -14.90 4.49
CA LYS A 162 9.50 -14.40 3.96
C LYS A 162 10.15 -13.41 4.92
N GLY A 163 9.41 -12.42 5.42
CA GLY A 163 9.92 -11.45 6.38
C GLY A 163 10.50 -12.12 7.63
N ARG A 164 9.81 -13.14 8.17
CA ARG A 164 10.32 -13.93 9.30
C ARG A 164 11.62 -14.68 8.97
N ARG A 165 11.70 -15.30 7.79
CA ARG A 165 12.94 -16.01 7.37
C ARG A 165 14.11 -15.07 7.19
N GLU A 166 13.86 -13.87 6.70
CA GLU A 166 14.91 -12.87 6.38
C GLU A 166 15.18 -11.93 7.56
N GLY A 167 14.37 -11.99 8.63
CA GLY A 167 14.49 -11.11 9.79
C GLY A 167 14.14 -9.66 9.51
N ILE A 168 13.32 -9.38 8.47
CA ILE A 168 12.95 -8.03 8.03
C ILE A 168 11.57 -7.68 8.62
N ARG A 169 11.48 -6.61 9.40
CA ARG A 169 10.22 -6.13 9.96
C ARG A 169 9.48 -5.23 8.95
N ALA A 170 8.16 -5.09 9.11
CA ALA A 170 7.33 -4.36 8.16
C ALA A 170 7.77 -2.90 7.98
N TYR A 171 8.07 -2.17 9.07
CA TYR A 171 8.55 -0.79 8.98
C TYR A 171 9.91 -0.65 8.29
N GLU A 172 10.78 -1.67 8.39
CA GLU A 172 12.07 -1.69 7.70
C GLU A 172 11.91 -1.94 6.21
N PHE A 173 11.06 -2.92 5.84
CA PHE A 173 10.72 -3.19 4.44
C PHE A 173 10.09 -1.98 3.75
N LEU A 174 9.24 -1.24 4.47
CA LEU A 174 8.49 -0.08 3.98
C LEU A 174 9.23 1.26 4.17
N ARG A 175 10.55 1.24 4.39
CA ARG A 175 11.34 2.45 4.60
C ARG A 175 11.08 3.52 3.55
N GLU A 176 11.23 3.17 2.27
CA GLU A 176 11.06 4.13 1.18
C GLU A 176 9.66 4.74 1.12
N PRO A 177 8.56 3.95 1.08
CA PRO A 177 7.22 4.52 1.05
C PRO A 177 6.83 5.27 2.34
N LEU A 178 7.27 4.84 3.52
CA LEU A 178 7.05 5.57 4.76
C LEU A 178 7.77 6.93 4.76
N THR A 179 9.01 6.95 4.25
CA THR A 179 9.76 8.20 4.09
C THR A 179 9.11 9.12 3.04
N ALA A 180 8.64 8.57 1.93
CA ALA A 180 7.97 9.33 0.89
C ALA A 180 6.64 9.94 1.37
N ALA A 181 5.87 9.19 2.17
CA ALA A 181 4.56 9.62 2.65
C ALA A 181 4.64 10.62 3.81
N TYR A 182 5.60 10.44 4.73
CA TYR A 182 5.61 11.14 6.03
C TYR A 182 6.91 11.89 6.34
N GLY A 183 7.88 11.81 5.45
CA GLY A 183 9.17 12.49 5.60
C GLY A 183 10.24 11.67 6.33
N ALA A 184 11.50 12.11 6.18
CA ALA A 184 12.65 11.45 6.78
C ALA A 184 12.62 11.52 8.33
N ASP A 185 12.25 12.67 8.87
CA ASP A 185 12.18 12.89 10.33
C ASP A 185 11.19 11.94 11.01
N PHE A 186 10.03 11.71 10.36
CA PHE A 186 9.07 10.70 10.83
C PHE A 186 9.69 9.32 10.85
N TYR A 187 10.35 8.91 9.76
CA TYR A 187 10.92 7.57 9.69
C TYR A 187 12.07 7.37 10.69
N GLU A 188 12.89 8.37 10.92
CA GLU A 188 13.94 8.34 11.95
C GLU A 188 13.35 8.20 13.35
N ALA A 189 12.30 8.99 13.67
CA ALA A 189 11.59 8.88 14.95
C ALA A 189 10.93 7.50 15.11
N LEU A 190 10.36 6.93 14.03
CA LEU A 190 9.81 5.57 14.02
C LEU A 190 10.90 4.53 14.33
N CYS A 191 12.09 4.66 13.75
CA CYS A 191 13.21 3.76 14.03
C CYS A 191 13.67 3.83 15.51
N VAL A 192 13.65 5.02 16.11
CA VAL A 192 13.98 5.18 17.53
C VAL A 192 12.93 4.51 18.42
N ALA A 193 11.65 4.76 18.15
CA ALA A 193 10.54 4.15 18.87
C ALA A 193 10.51 2.62 18.71
N ALA A 194 10.79 2.13 17.50
CA ALA A 194 10.85 0.70 17.20
C ALA A 194 11.86 -0.04 18.08
N LYS A 195 13.04 0.54 18.31
CA LYS A 195 14.07 -0.06 19.20
C LYS A 195 13.55 -0.25 20.64
N GLN A 196 12.76 0.70 21.12
CA GLN A 196 12.17 0.61 22.48
C GLN A 196 11.07 -0.45 22.52
N VAL A 197 10.14 -0.42 21.55
CA VAL A 197 9.02 -1.38 21.50
C VAL A 197 9.54 -2.83 21.36
N ILE A 198 10.56 -3.05 20.52
CA ILE A 198 11.18 -4.37 20.32
C ILE A 198 11.92 -4.85 21.57
N ALA A 199 12.53 -3.95 22.35
CA ALA A 199 13.23 -4.32 23.59
C ALA A 199 12.27 -4.70 24.72
N GLU A 200 11.01 -4.33 24.64
CA GLU A 200 9.94 -4.63 25.61
C GLU A 200 9.12 -5.89 25.25
N GLU A 201 9.36 -6.49 24.04
CA GLU A 201 8.71 -7.72 23.58
C GLU A 201 9.27 -8.95 24.31
#